data_2072240e33a3e61d3b99287136e29b56
#
_entry.id   2072240e33a3e61d3b99287136e29b56
#
_cell.length_a   1.000
_cell.length_b   1.000
_cell.length_c   1.000
_cell.angle_alpha   90.00
_cell.angle_beta   90.00
_cell.angle_gamma   90.00
#
_symmetry.space_group_name_H-M   'P 1'
#
loop_
_entity.id
_entity.type
_entity.pdbx_description
1 polymer ?
#
loop_
_entity_poly.entity_id
_entity_poly.type
_entity_poly.pdbx_seq_one_letter_code
_entity_poly.pdbx_strand_id
1 'polypeptide(L)'
;LKKSICIIGSGIAGLHLAYALKEDFDVTVIERHTTEEIRSGRIMSTQVHFGSTRKRENRFNMPNWGEQSLIESIHITIGNQKLFAGMLQEPALSVDQRLYYTHSMKDLAEKGVSFRVEKVDKERAEALLDTFDLVIDCTGKNGPLFPFPIEPKLSPFPTPQRKCIVGYFTGIQANDPLGVSVTVLPGLGEMFEIPALTEQGPVTILFLMAIQNTELDAFKGITNAEVFTRKMSDAVQKFFPDVYKRLDVETFKLSDEKSFLQTAVTPVIRKPYLMVDEKLVVGCGDSVFLNDPITGQGCNLSSFCAEQLYETLIEFKHSKWDEEIGKSYWNRTKQYVTEVTEWTNAMTEPLPEHVVQLLLQGAQDQVKANQIAQWFANPTKAFEAFFSRLNV
;
A
#
# COMPACT_ATOMS: atom_id res chain seq x y z
N LEU A 1 21.51 28.47 5.11
CA LEU A 1 21.18 27.28 5.87
C LEU A 1 20.01 26.57 5.19
N LYS A 2 20.06 25.24 5.08
CA LYS A 2 18.93 24.45 4.63
C LYS A 2 17.86 24.47 5.72
N LYS A 3 16.58 24.47 5.31
CA LYS A 3 15.48 24.26 6.24
C LYS A 3 15.49 22.83 6.78
N SER A 4 15.11 22.68 8.04
CA SER A 4 15.07 21.40 8.75
C SER A 4 13.69 20.78 8.72
N ILE A 5 13.64 19.49 8.35
CA ILE A 5 12.39 18.73 8.24
C ILE A 5 12.48 17.49 9.13
N CYS A 6 11.46 17.32 9.97
CA CYS A 6 11.25 16.08 10.74
C CYS A 6 10.17 15.22 10.08
N ILE A 7 10.52 13.99 9.74
CA ILE A 7 9.59 12.97 9.23
C ILE A 7 9.36 11.96 10.36
N ILE A 8 8.11 11.80 10.80
CA ILE A 8 7.75 10.83 11.83
C ILE A 8 7.18 9.57 11.15
N GLY A 9 7.95 8.50 11.17
CA GLY A 9 7.65 7.22 10.55
C GLY A 9 8.51 6.91 9.33
N SER A 10 8.94 5.66 9.21
CA SER A 10 9.82 5.15 8.15
C SER A 10 9.13 4.11 7.25
N GLY A 11 7.82 4.24 7.04
CA GLY A 11 7.10 3.50 6.01
C GLY A 11 7.36 4.09 4.61
N ILE A 12 6.57 3.67 3.63
CA ILE A 12 6.74 4.12 2.23
C ILE A 12 6.73 5.64 2.12
N ALA A 13 5.74 6.32 2.71
CA ALA A 13 5.66 7.78 2.63
C ALA A 13 6.90 8.46 3.21
N GLY A 14 7.30 8.06 4.42
CA GLY A 14 8.46 8.66 5.10
C GLY A 14 9.78 8.39 4.39
N LEU A 15 10.01 7.19 3.89
CA LEU A 15 11.23 6.83 3.16
C LEU A 15 11.30 7.53 1.80
N HIS A 16 10.22 7.54 1.02
CA HIS A 16 10.19 8.24 -0.27
C HIS A 16 10.43 9.74 -0.10
N LEU A 17 9.83 10.36 0.93
CA LEU A 17 10.08 11.75 1.27
C LEU A 17 11.54 11.99 1.66
N ALA A 18 12.12 11.13 2.49
CA ALA A 18 13.52 11.27 2.89
C ALA A 18 14.47 11.23 1.69
N TYR A 19 14.23 10.30 0.75
CA TYR A 19 15.00 10.24 -0.50
C TYR A 19 14.81 11.48 -1.36
N ALA A 20 13.58 11.97 -1.50
CA ALA A 20 13.28 13.14 -2.32
C ALA A 20 13.87 14.43 -1.74
N LEU A 21 13.84 14.59 -0.42
CA LEU A 21 14.15 15.85 0.27
C LEU A 21 15.62 16.03 0.66
N LYS A 22 16.38 14.94 0.82
CA LYS A 22 17.73 14.94 1.42
C LYS A 22 18.77 15.88 0.77
N GLU A 23 18.64 16.13 -0.53
CA GLU A 23 19.59 17.01 -1.23
C GLU A 23 19.32 18.50 -0.95
N ASP A 24 18.07 18.86 -0.72
CA ASP A 24 17.61 20.24 -0.61
C ASP A 24 17.38 20.70 0.83
N PHE A 25 17.15 19.79 1.76
CA PHE A 25 16.77 20.06 3.14
C PHE A 25 17.59 19.21 4.13
N ASP A 26 17.62 19.65 5.38
CA ASP A 26 18.16 18.86 6.49
C ASP A 26 17.06 17.93 7.01
N VAL A 27 17.16 16.64 6.69
CA VAL A 27 16.11 15.67 6.98
C VAL A 27 16.49 14.83 8.20
N THR A 28 15.58 14.75 9.15
CA THR A 28 15.61 13.82 10.27
C THR A 28 14.38 12.91 10.20
N VAL A 29 14.59 11.60 10.24
CA VAL A 29 13.52 10.61 10.33
C VAL A 29 13.49 10.06 11.75
N ILE A 30 12.31 10.06 12.37
CA ILE A 30 12.10 9.46 13.69
C ILE A 30 11.28 8.18 13.50
N GLU A 31 11.85 7.07 13.95
CA GLU A 31 11.22 5.75 13.90
C GLU A 31 11.20 5.13 15.30
N ARG A 32 10.11 4.48 15.66
CA ARG A 32 9.95 3.87 16.99
C ARG A 32 10.75 2.59 17.21
N HIS A 33 11.16 1.93 16.12
CA HIS A 33 11.90 0.68 16.13
C HIS A 33 13.28 0.82 15.50
N THR A 34 14.24 0.06 16.00
CA THR A 34 15.54 -0.10 15.34
C THR A 34 15.37 -0.89 14.05
N THR A 35 16.36 -0.77 13.15
CA THR A 35 16.39 -1.60 11.92
C THR A 35 16.40 -3.10 12.24
N GLU A 36 17.06 -3.52 13.31
CA GLU A 36 17.10 -4.90 13.75
C GLU A 36 15.72 -5.39 14.21
N GLU A 37 15.02 -4.58 15.00
CA GLU A 37 13.63 -4.87 15.44
C GLU A 37 12.67 -4.98 14.26
N ILE A 38 12.78 -4.09 13.27
CA ILE A 38 11.96 -4.16 12.04
C ILE A 38 12.30 -5.42 11.25
N ARG A 39 13.60 -5.68 11.03
CA ARG A 39 14.07 -6.83 10.23
C ARG A 39 13.65 -8.17 10.79
N SER A 40 13.75 -8.34 12.09
CA SER A 40 13.38 -9.56 12.82
C SER A 40 11.93 -9.59 13.31
N GLY A 41 11.17 -8.55 13.02
CA GLY A 41 9.80 -8.39 13.45
C GLY A 41 8.79 -9.13 12.57
N ARG A 42 7.52 -8.96 12.94
CA ARG A 42 6.39 -9.44 12.15
C ARG A 42 6.21 -8.56 10.90
N ILE A 43 5.74 -9.14 9.80
CA ILE A 43 5.28 -8.36 8.65
C ILE A 43 4.18 -7.37 9.09
N MET A 44 4.17 -6.18 8.52
CA MET A 44 3.22 -5.11 8.87
C MET A 44 2.12 -4.94 7.83
N SER A 45 2.43 -5.17 6.58
CA SER A 45 1.50 -5.18 5.44
C SER A 45 2.18 -5.80 4.22
N THR A 46 1.49 -5.78 3.10
CA THR A 46 2.02 -6.14 1.79
C THR A 46 1.97 -4.94 0.88
N GLN A 47 2.78 -4.94 -0.17
CA GLN A 47 2.76 -3.85 -1.15
C GLN A 47 3.18 -4.34 -2.52
N VAL A 48 2.53 -3.79 -3.54
CA VAL A 48 2.89 -3.97 -4.94
C VAL A 48 3.24 -2.60 -5.51
N HIS A 49 4.49 -2.40 -5.88
CA HIS A 49 4.97 -1.16 -6.48
C HIS A 49 4.75 -1.23 -7.99
N PHE A 50 3.75 -0.53 -8.49
CA PHE A 50 3.48 -0.45 -9.93
C PHE A 50 4.46 0.48 -10.64
N GLY A 51 4.43 0.49 -11.97
CA GLY A 51 5.41 1.17 -12.81
C GLY A 51 5.65 2.63 -12.46
N SER A 52 4.61 3.41 -12.15
CA SER A 52 4.75 4.83 -11.75
C SER A 52 5.49 4.99 -10.40
N THR A 53 5.26 4.11 -9.44
CA THR A 53 6.01 4.09 -8.17
C THR A 53 7.47 3.73 -8.42
N ARG A 54 7.74 2.71 -9.22
CA ARG A 54 9.11 2.31 -9.58
C ARG A 54 9.87 3.42 -10.32
N LYS A 55 9.19 4.20 -11.16
CA LYS A 55 9.78 5.40 -11.79
C LYS A 55 10.18 6.45 -10.76
N ARG A 56 9.37 6.68 -9.71
CA ARG A 56 9.72 7.60 -8.62
C ARG A 56 10.90 7.08 -7.81
N GLU A 57 10.93 5.78 -7.51
CA GLU A 57 12.07 5.14 -6.85
C GLU A 57 13.37 5.37 -7.64
N ASN A 58 13.34 5.19 -8.96
CA ASN A 58 14.47 5.48 -9.85
C ASN A 58 14.81 6.97 -9.88
N ARG A 59 13.81 7.85 -9.97
CA ARG A 59 13.99 9.30 -9.94
C ARG A 59 14.75 9.77 -8.72
N PHE A 60 14.46 9.20 -7.56
CA PHE A 60 15.07 9.58 -6.29
C PHE A 60 16.29 8.73 -5.92
N ASN A 61 16.80 7.94 -6.83
CA ASN A 61 17.96 7.07 -6.62
C ASN A 61 17.81 6.14 -5.41
N MET A 62 16.64 5.55 -5.27
CA MET A 62 16.35 4.54 -4.26
C MET A 62 16.98 3.19 -4.64
N PRO A 63 17.15 2.28 -3.66
CA PRO A 63 17.72 0.96 -3.94
C PRO A 63 16.99 0.20 -5.04
N ASN A 64 17.76 -0.46 -5.92
CA ASN A 64 17.22 -1.33 -6.96
C ASN A 64 17.17 -2.78 -6.44
N TRP A 65 16.07 -3.47 -6.70
CA TRP A 65 15.81 -4.84 -6.26
C TRP A 65 16.05 -5.89 -7.34
N GLY A 66 16.59 -5.49 -8.49
CA GLY A 66 16.80 -6.37 -9.64
C GLY A 66 15.51 -6.69 -10.39
N GLU A 67 15.61 -7.68 -11.27
CA GLU A 67 14.50 -8.09 -12.15
C GLU A 67 13.89 -9.43 -11.78
N GLN A 68 14.28 -10.00 -10.65
CA GLN A 68 13.69 -11.24 -10.17
C GLN A 68 12.27 -10.98 -9.64
N SER A 69 11.37 -11.91 -9.95
CA SER A 69 9.97 -11.86 -9.50
C SER A 69 9.19 -10.63 -9.97
N LEU A 70 9.51 -10.08 -11.14
CA LEU A 70 8.75 -9.00 -11.76
C LEU A 70 7.31 -9.45 -12.05
N ILE A 71 6.37 -8.63 -11.61
CA ILE A 71 4.93 -8.84 -11.83
C ILE A 71 4.58 -8.24 -13.19
N GLU A 72 4.26 -9.09 -14.16
CA GLU A 72 4.01 -8.69 -15.55
C GLU A 72 2.52 -8.66 -15.91
N SER A 73 1.68 -9.28 -15.06
CA SER A 73 0.27 -9.51 -15.36
C SER A 73 -0.62 -9.44 -14.13
N ILE A 74 -1.92 -9.26 -14.40
CA ILE A 74 -3.01 -9.39 -13.43
C ILE A 74 -3.96 -10.49 -13.92
N HIS A 75 -4.18 -11.51 -13.11
CA HIS A 75 -5.10 -12.61 -13.38
C HIS A 75 -6.41 -12.35 -12.63
N ILE A 76 -7.53 -12.39 -13.32
CA ILE A 76 -8.85 -12.16 -12.74
C ILE A 76 -9.68 -13.45 -12.76
N THR A 77 -10.21 -13.82 -11.60
CA THR A 77 -11.11 -14.95 -11.39
C THR A 77 -12.34 -14.48 -10.61
N ILE A 78 -13.51 -14.91 -11.01
CA ILE A 78 -14.77 -14.70 -10.28
C ILE A 78 -15.34 -16.07 -9.93
N GLY A 79 -15.53 -16.33 -8.64
CA GLY A 79 -15.91 -17.66 -8.16
C GLY A 79 -14.85 -18.70 -8.56
N ASN A 80 -15.26 -19.70 -9.31
CA ASN A 80 -14.38 -20.75 -9.84
C ASN A 80 -13.99 -20.52 -11.31
N GLN A 81 -14.40 -19.40 -11.90
CA GLN A 81 -14.16 -19.11 -13.31
C GLN A 81 -13.01 -18.13 -13.47
N LYS A 82 -11.88 -18.61 -13.98
CA LYS A 82 -10.79 -17.74 -14.44
C LYS A 82 -11.25 -17.02 -15.71
N LEU A 83 -11.26 -15.69 -15.69
CA LEU A 83 -11.68 -14.88 -16.81
C LEU A 83 -10.54 -14.62 -17.78
N PHE A 84 -9.42 -14.07 -17.28
CA PHE A 84 -8.28 -13.71 -18.11
C PHE A 84 -7.01 -13.45 -17.28
N ALA A 85 -5.89 -13.37 -17.98
CA ALA A 85 -4.66 -12.72 -17.55
C ALA A 85 -4.41 -11.50 -18.44
N GLY A 86 -4.43 -10.32 -17.87
CA GLY A 86 -4.13 -9.06 -18.56
C GLY A 86 -2.67 -8.64 -18.32
N MET A 87 -1.98 -8.17 -19.35
CA MET A 87 -0.59 -7.72 -19.26
C MET A 87 -0.51 -6.28 -18.80
N LEU A 88 0.40 -6.00 -17.87
CA LEU A 88 0.77 -4.65 -17.47
C LEU A 88 1.67 -4.02 -18.54
N GLN A 89 1.54 -2.71 -18.76
CA GLN A 89 2.43 -1.97 -19.67
C GLN A 89 3.86 -1.91 -19.13
N GLU A 90 3.99 -1.83 -17.81
CA GLU A 90 5.27 -1.82 -17.11
C GLU A 90 5.19 -2.81 -15.95
N PRO A 91 6.25 -3.62 -15.72
CA PRO A 91 6.23 -4.60 -14.66
C PRO A 91 6.19 -3.92 -13.28
N ALA A 92 5.49 -4.55 -12.36
CA ALA A 92 5.46 -4.20 -10.95
C ALA A 92 6.41 -5.08 -10.13
N LEU A 93 6.60 -4.76 -8.87
CA LEU A 93 7.43 -5.52 -7.95
C LEU A 93 6.86 -5.46 -6.54
N SER A 94 6.92 -6.59 -5.84
CA SER A 94 6.62 -6.66 -4.40
C SER A 94 7.85 -7.14 -3.64
N VAL A 95 8.22 -6.42 -2.59
CA VAL A 95 9.35 -6.76 -1.71
C VAL A 95 8.84 -6.82 -0.28
N ASP A 96 9.29 -7.78 0.49
CA ASP A 96 9.03 -7.85 1.93
C ASP A 96 9.38 -6.49 2.57
N GLN A 97 8.42 -5.87 3.24
CA GLN A 97 8.61 -4.54 3.83
C GLN A 97 9.72 -4.49 4.86
N ARG A 98 9.96 -5.57 5.59
CA ARG A 98 11.06 -5.67 6.54
C ARG A 98 12.41 -5.50 5.84
N LEU A 99 12.54 -6.09 4.66
CA LEU A 99 13.73 -5.96 3.79
C LEU A 99 13.79 -4.56 3.16
N TYR A 100 12.71 -4.11 2.55
CA TYR A 100 12.63 -2.84 1.86
C TYR A 100 12.92 -1.65 2.80
N TYR A 101 12.27 -1.59 3.97
CA TYR A 101 12.44 -0.47 4.90
C TYR A 101 13.83 -0.43 5.51
N THR A 102 14.33 -1.56 6.01
CA THR A 102 15.64 -1.59 6.68
C THR A 102 16.80 -1.32 5.73
N HIS A 103 16.71 -1.82 4.50
CA HIS A 103 17.70 -1.53 3.46
C HIS A 103 17.69 -0.05 3.07
N SER A 104 16.51 0.54 2.88
CA SER A 104 16.35 1.95 2.57
C SER A 104 16.80 2.85 3.72
N MET A 105 16.50 2.51 4.97
CA MET A 105 16.95 3.27 6.15
C MET A 105 18.48 3.30 6.24
N LYS A 106 19.12 2.15 6.02
CA LYS A 106 20.58 2.05 6.03
C LYS A 106 21.20 2.90 4.91
N ASP A 107 20.71 2.76 3.69
CA ASP A 107 21.18 3.54 2.54
C ASP A 107 21.01 5.05 2.74
N LEU A 108 19.88 5.49 3.29
CA LEU A 108 19.62 6.90 3.63
C LEU A 108 20.58 7.42 4.72
N ALA A 109 20.86 6.62 5.75
CA ALA A 109 21.81 6.99 6.79
C ALA A 109 23.23 7.17 6.22
N GLU A 110 23.67 6.30 5.32
CA GLU A 110 24.92 6.42 4.59
C GLU A 110 24.97 7.66 3.68
N LYS A 111 23.81 8.11 3.20
CA LYS A 111 23.63 9.34 2.40
C LYS A 111 23.44 10.60 3.24
N GLY A 112 23.58 10.52 4.56
CA GLY A 112 23.59 11.67 5.45
C GLY A 112 22.24 12.06 6.05
N VAL A 113 21.18 11.28 5.88
CA VAL A 113 19.90 11.48 6.56
C VAL A 113 20.04 11.04 8.02
N SER A 114 19.59 11.90 8.95
CA SER A 114 19.61 11.58 10.37
C SER A 114 18.45 10.67 10.76
N PHE A 115 18.74 9.61 11.49
CA PHE A 115 17.72 8.73 12.07
C PHE A 115 17.76 8.78 13.59
N ARG A 116 16.57 8.85 14.20
CA ARG A 116 16.40 8.75 15.66
C ARG A 116 15.41 7.64 15.97
N VAL A 117 15.77 6.77 16.91
CA VAL A 117 14.85 5.74 17.43
C VAL A 117 14.15 6.33 18.64
N GLU A 118 12.89 6.66 18.48
CA GLU A 118 12.08 7.30 19.51
C GLU A 118 10.58 7.00 19.26
N LYS A 119 9.86 6.65 20.33
CA LYS A 119 8.40 6.56 20.27
C LYS A 119 7.81 7.95 20.48
N VAL A 120 7.27 8.53 19.42
CA VAL A 120 6.64 9.85 19.43
C VAL A 120 5.15 9.72 19.76
N ASP A 121 4.72 10.38 20.82
CA ASP A 121 3.31 10.61 21.13
C ASP A 121 2.87 12.01 20.68
N LYS A 122 1.63 12.40 20.97
CA LYS A 122 1.07 13.70 20.55
C LYS A 122 1.82 14.89 21.16
N GLU A 123 2.13 14.82 22.44
CA GLU A 123 2.84 15.89 23.15
C GLU A 123 4.26 16.05 22.58
N ARG A 124 4.95 14.94 22.37
CA ARG A 124 6.27 14.95 21.75
C ARG A 124 6.24 15.47 20.31
N ALA A 125 5.22 15.10 19.54
CA ALA A 125 5.05 15.58 18.16
C ALA A 125 4.87 17.11 18.12
N GLU A 126 4.08 17.67 19.02
CA GLU A 126 3.93 19.13 19.16
C GLU A 126 5.24 19.79 19.55
N ALA A 127 6.01 19.23 20.48
CA ALA A 127 7.31 19.76 20.88
C ALA A 127 8.34 19.77 19.73
N LEU A 128 8.23 18.87 18.75
CA LEU A 128 9.10 18.87 17.56
C LEU A 128 8.91 20.11 16.67
N LEU A 129 7.74 20.74 16.73
CA LEU A 129 7.46 21.98 15.99
C LEU A 129 8.35 23.14 16.42
N ASP A 130 8.89 23.13 17.64
CA ASP A 130 9.83 24.14 18.13
C ASP A 130 11.26 23.92 17.65
N THR A 131 11.55 22.71 17.18
CA THR A 131 12.91 22.30 16.77
C THR A 131 13.10 22.32 15.25
N PHE A 132 12.05 22.00 14.49
CA PHE A 132 12.10 21.84 13.04
C PHE A 132 11.26 22.89 12.33
N ASP A 133 11.67 23.28 11.13
CA ASP A 133 10.90 24.19 10.27
C ASP A 133 9.60 23.54 9.77
N LEU A 134 9.58 22.21 9.64
CA LEU A 134 8.40 21.43 9.25
C LEU A 134 8.42 20.07 9.93
N VAL A 135 7.26 19.64 10.42
CA VAL A 135 7.00 18.27 10.87
C VAL A 135 6.03 17.60 9.90
N ILE A 136 6.41 16.42 9.41
CA ILE A 136 5.58 15.60 8.50
C ILE A 136 5.19 14.31 9.22
N ASP A 137 3.88 14.13 9.38
CA ASP A 137 3.30 12.92 9.97
C ASP A 137 3.18 11.82 8.93
N CYS A 138 4.07 10.84 9.01
CA CYS A 138 4.10 9.61 8.21
C CYS A 138 3.91 8.36 9.09
N THR A 139 3.15 8.48 10.18
CA THR A 139 2.98 7.41 11.18
C THR A 139 2.16 6.21 10.69
N GLY A 140 1.58 6.30 9.50
CA GLY A 140 0.83 5.21 8.89
C GLY A 140 -0.54 4.99 9.54
N LYS A 141 -1.06 3.76 9.45
CA LYS A 141 -2.40 3.39 9.92
C LYS A 141 -2.61 3.57 11.44
N ASN A 142 -1.55 3.64 12.22
CA ASN A 142 -1.60 3.85 13.66
C ASN A 142 -1.65 5.33 14.07
N GLY A 143 -1.47 6.24 13.11
CA GLY A 143 -1.64 7.68 13.27
C GLY A 143 -3.06 8.16 12.93
N PRO A 144 -3.22 9.46 12.69
CA PRO A 144 -2.19 10.48 12.81
C PRO A 144 -1.91 10.92 14.25
N LEU A 145 -0.77 11.60 14.47
CA LEU A 145 -0.46 12.26 15.75
C LEU A 145 -1.13 13.62 15.90
N PHE A 146 -1.45 14.25 14.77
CA PHE A 146 -2.12 15.55 14.72
C PHE A 146 -3.58 15.41 14.27
N PRO A 147 -4.50 16.31 14.71
CA PRO A 147 -5.91 16.20 14.42
C PRO A 147 -6.28 16.72 13.01
N PHE A 148 -5.70 16.14 11.98
CA PHE A 148 -6.04 16.48 10.60
C PHE A 148 -7.54 16.30 10.34
N PRO A 149 -8.23 17.30 9.75
CA PRO A 149 -9.67 17.23 9.51
C PRO A 149 -10.06 16.09 8.60
N ILE A 150 -11.09 15.33 8.96
CA ILE A 150 -11.64 14.25 8.14
C ILE A 150 -12.39 14.85 6.95
N GLU A 151 -12.25 14.23 5.76
CA GLU A 151 -13.06 14.46 4.57
C GLU A 151 -14.25 13.48 4.58
N PRO A 152 -15.45 13.90 5.03
CA PRO A 152 -16.53 12.94 5.29
C PRO A 152 -17.04 12.23 4.03
N LYS A 153 -17.02 12.91 2.89
CA LYS A 153 -17.45 12.34 1.60
C LYS A 153 -16.56 11.19 1.13
N LEU A 154 -15.29 11.23 1.51
CA LEU A 154 -14.30 10.21 1.18
C LEU A 154 -14.11 9.17 2.30
N SER A 155 -14.85 9.30 3.39
CA SER A 155 -14.75 8.43 4.57
C SER A 155 -16.14 7.90 4.99
N PRO A 156 -16.84 7.17 4.08
CA PRO A 156 -18.22 6.77 4.31
C PRO A 156 -18.39 5.60 5.28
N PHE A 157 -17.32 4.83 5.55
CA PHE A 157 -17.41 3.61 6.34
C PHE A 157 -17.02 3.86 7.80
N PRO A 158 -17.91 3.56 8.77
CA PRO A 158 -17.60 3.69 10.20
C PRO A 158 -16.79 2.48 10.75
N THR A 159 -16.73 1.38 10.02
CA THR A 159 -16.09 0.12 10.42
C THR A 159 -15.35 -0.50 9.25
N PRO A 160 -14.39 -1.42 9.51
CA PRO A 160 -13.71 -2.15 8.44
C PRO A 160 -14.69 -2.93 7.56
N GLN A 161 -14.49 -2.88 6.25
CA GLN A 161 -15.29 -3.63 5.28
C GLN A 161 -14.79 -5.06 5.08
N ARG A 162 -13.52 -5.31 5.40
CA ARG A 162 -12.87 -6.62 5.26
C ARG A 162 -11.99 -6.91 6.47
N LYS A 163 -11.82 -8.19 6.76
CA LYS A 163 -10.70 -8.70 7.55
C LYS A 163 -9.57 -9.09 6.63
N CYS A 164 -8.38 -8.60 6.91
CA CYS A 164 -7.16 -8.87 6.16
C CYS A 164 -6.39 -10.00 6.84
N ILE A 165 -6.15 -11.07 6.09
CA ILE A 165 -5.46 -12.28 6.55
C ILE A 165 -4.35 -12.56 5.56
N VAL A 166 -3.11 -12.40 5.98
CA VAL A 166 -1.93 -12.37 5.10
C VAL A 166 -0.90 -13.39 5.57
N GLY A 167 -0.34 -14.13 4.62
CA GLY A 167 0.82 -14.98 4.87
C GLY A 167 1.76 -15.02 3.67
N TYR A 168 3.07 -15.10 3.92
CA TYR A 168 4.11 -15.25 2.92
C TYR A 168 4.54 -16.71 2.88
N PHE A 169 4.28 -17.38 1.75
CA PHE A 169 4.44 -18.82 1.64
C PHE A 169 5.46 -19.24 0.58
N THR A 170 6.14 -20.35 0.87
CA THR A 170 6.80 -21.19 -0.13
C THR A 170 5.92 -22.39 -0.48
N GLY A 171 6.28 -23.14 -1.52
CA GLY A 171 5.52 -24.34 -1.91
C GLY A 171 4.29 -24.06 -2.76
N ILE A 172 4.24 -22.91 -3.44
CA ILE A 172 3.20 -22.59 -4.43
C ILE A 172 3.89 -22.33 -5.77
N GLN A 173 3.50 -23.08 -6.81
CA GLN A 173 3.96 -22.78 -8.15
C GLN A 173 3.38 -21.46 -8.63
N ALA A 174 4.23 -20.58 -9.14
CA ALA A 174 3.84 -19.29 -9.66
C ALA A 174 2.88 -19.38 -10.86
N ASN A 175 2.08 -18.35 -11.05
CA ASN A 175 1.28 -18.18 -12.27
C ASN A 175 2.17 -17.91 -13.49
N ASP A 176 1.65 -18.29 -14.66
CA ASP A 176 2.26 -17.98 -15.94
C ASP A 176 1.22 -17.23 -16.82
N PRO A 177 1.52 -16.00 -17.31
CA PRO A 177 2.68 -15.17 -16.95
C PRO A 177 2.71 -14.80 -15.47
N LEU A 178 3.90 -14.49 -14.93
CA LEU A 178 4.06 -14.14 -13.53
C LEU A 178 3.25 -12.88 -13.20
N GLY A 179 2.35 -12.99 -12.26
CA GLY A 179 1.42 -11.89 -11.97
C GLY A 179 0.72 -12.00 -10.63
N VAL A 180 0.00 -10.94 -10.31
CA VAL A 180 -0.95 -10.92 -9.20
C VAL A 180 -2.23 -11.58 -9.64
N SER A 181 -2.73 -12.55 -8.88
CA SER A 181 -4.08 -13.09 -9.08
C SER A 181 -5.05 -12.42 -8.13
N VAL A 182 -6.19 -12.06 -8.66
CA VAL A 182 -7.33 -11.52 -7.91
C VAL A 182 -8.50 -12.48 -8.10
N THR A 183 -8.93 -13.12 -7.04
CA THR A 183 -10.12 -13.98 -7.04
C THR A 183 -11.19 -13.31 -6.21
N VAL A 184 -12.33 -13.03 -6.83
CA VAL A 184 -13.52 -12.48 -6.16
C VAL A 184 -14.48 -13.64 -5.88
N LEU A 185 -14.83 -13.83 -4.59
CA LEU A 185 -15.87 -14.74 -4.14
C LEU A 185 -17.09 -13.91 -3.73
N PRO A 186 -18.11 -13.78 -4.58
CA PRO A 186 -19.28 -12.96 -4.28
C PRO A 186 -19.91 -13.31 -2.93
N GLY A 187 -20.07 -12.32 -2.06
CA GLY A 187 -20.65 -12.48 -0.72
C GLY A 187 -19.72 -13.06 0.34
N LEU A 188 -18.48 -13.45 0.00
CA LEU A 188 -17.49 -14.00 0.93
C LEU A 188 -16.25 -13.12 1.07
N GLY A 189 -15.76 -12.52 0.00
CA GLY A 189 -14.57 -11.69 -0.03
C GLY A 189 -13.68 -11.95 -1.23
N GLU A 190 -12.38 -11.69 -1.07
CA GLU A 190 -11.40 -11.76 -2.14
C GLU A 190 -10.14 -12.47 -1.66
N MET A 191 -9.36 -12.99 -2.62
CA MET A 191 -7.98 -13.39 -2.38
C MET A 191 -7.05 -12.79 -3.44
N PHE A 192 -5.94 -12.25 -2.97
CA PHE A 192 -4.82 -11.84 -3.79
C PHE A 192 -3.67 -12.82 -3.61
N GLU A 193 -3.14 -13.31 -4.72
CA GLU A 193 -1.93 -14.10 -4.79
C GLU A 193 -0.84 -13.22 -5.40
N ILE A 194 0.20 -12.90 -4.63
CA ILE A 194 1.18 -11.87 -4.99
C ILE A 194 2.58 -12.48 -4.97
N PRO A 195 3.30 -12.56 -6.11
CA PRO A 195 4.73 -12.89 -6.10
C PRO A 195 5.51 -11.80 -5.38
N ALA A 196 6.39 -12.17 -4.47
CA ALA A 196 7.18 -11.22 -3.71
C ALA A 196 8.62 -11.71 -3.49
N LEU A 197 9.51 -10.75 -3.30
CA LEU A 197 10.92 -10.99 -2.96
C LEU A 197 11.10 -10.84 -1.45
N THR A 198 11.74 -11.83 -0.83
CA THR A 198 12.18 -11.77 0.57
C THR A 198 13.69 -11.93 0.64
N GLU A 199 14.25 -11.77 1.84
CA GLU A 199 15.67 -12.01 2.10
C GLU A 199 16.10 -13.45 1.77
N GLN A 200 15.20 -14.41 1.95
CA GLN A 200 15.45 -15.84 1.68
C GLN A 200 15.12 -16.24 0.24
N GLY A 201 14.66 -15.31 -0.57
CA GLY A 201 14.29 -15.55 -1.97
C GLY A 201 12.81 -15.31 -2.27
N PRO A 202 12.32 -15.76 -3.44
CA PRO A 202 10.95 -15.56 -3.87
C PRO A 202 9.94 -16.30 -2.98
N VAL A 203 8.80 -15.66 -2.73
CA VAL A 203 7.64 -16.24 -2.03
C VAL A 203 6.36 -15.89 -2.77
N THR A 204 5.28 -16.55 -2.40
CA THR A 204 3.93 -16.15 -2.79
C THR A 204 3.20 -15.63 -1.56
N ILE A 205 2.73 -14.40 -1.62
CA ILE A 205 1.83 -13.84 -0.61
C ILE A 205 0.42 -14.31 -0.92
N LEU A 206 -0.23 -14.95 0.05
CA LEU A 206 -1.67 -15.16 0.02
C LEU A 206 -2.32 -14.15 0.95
N PHE A 207 -3.15 -13.31 0.36
CA PHE A 207 -3.84 -12.24 1.06
C PHE A 207 -5.35 -12.41 0.91
N LEU A 208 -5.98 -12.95 1.96
CA LEU A 208 -7.43 -13.06 2.05
C LEU A 208 -8.02 -11.76 2.60
N MET A 209 -9.06 -11.30 1.94
CA MET A 209 -9.89 -10.17 2.39
C MET A 209 -11.30 -10.70 2.64
N ALA A 210 -11.57 -11.12 3.86
CA ALA A 210 -12.81 -11.77 4.22
C ALA A 210 -13.89 -10.74 4.62
N ILE A 211 -15.09 -10.89 4.07
CA ILE A 211 -16.26 -10.23 4.62
C ILE A 211 -16.51 -10.81 6.01
N GLN A 212 -16.71 -9.95 7.00
CA GLN A 212 -16.85 -10.36 8.38
C GLN A 212 -18.03 -11.31 8.58
N ASN A 213 -17.86 -12.30 9.46
CA ASN A 213 -18.86 -13.31 9.80
C ASN A 213 -19.28 -14.23 8.64
N THR A 214 -18.48 -14.32 7.58
CA THR A 214 -18.66 -15.31 6.51
C THR A 214 -17.76 -16.52 6.74
N GLU A 215 -17.96 -17.58 5.93
CA GLU A 215 -17.10 -18.76 6.00
C GLU A 215 -15.61 -18.49 5.71
N LEU A 216 -15.29 -17.44 4.96
CA LEU A 216 -13.93 -17.02 4.68
C LEU A 216 -13.27 -16.37 5.91
N ASP A 217 -14.05 -15.79 6.81
CA ASP A 217 -13.60 -15.18 8.08
C ASP A 217 -13.35 -16.25 9.16
N ALA A 218 -12.45 -17.18 8.90
CA ALA A 218 -12.27 -18.38 9.71
C ALA A 218 -10.95 -18.41 10.53
N PHE A 219 -10.26 -17.27 10.66
CA PHE A 219 -8.93 -17.19 11.27
C PHE A 219 -8.92 -16.54 12.67
N LYS A 220 -10.08 -16.26 13.24
CA LYS A 220 -10.20 -15.58 14.53
C LYS A 220 -9.42 -16.33 15.63
N GLY A 221 -8.58 -15.59 16.34
CA GLY A 221 -7.82 -16.11 17.48
C GLY A 221 -6.60 -16.95 17.11
N ILE A 222 -6.27 -17.14 15.83
CA ILE A 222 -5.09 -17.89 15.42
C ILE A 222 -3.85 -16.99 15.54
N THR A 223 -2.92 -17.42 16.42
CA THR A 223 -1.65 -16.72 16.68
C THR A 223 -0.42 -17.59 16.42
N ASN A 224 -0.61 -18.88 16.20
CA ASN A 224 0.44 -19.87 15.95
C ASN A 224 0.65 -20.05 14.45
N ALA A 225 1.92 -20.01 13.99
CA ALA A 225 2.31 -20.08 12.59
C ALA A 225 1.89 -21.40 11.91
N GLU A 226 2.05 -22.54 12.61
CA GLU A 226 1.67 -23.85 12.07
C GLU A 226 0.16 -23.97 11.90
N VAL A 227 -0.61 -23.53 12.89
CA VAL A 227 -2.08 -23.50 12.84
C VAL A 227 -2.57 -22.57 11.74
N PHE A 228 -1.93 -21.40 11.58
CA PHE A 228 -2.22 -20.44 10.50
C PHE A 228 -2.00 -21.08 9.13
N THR A 229 -0.86 -21.73 8.92
CA THR A 229 -0.50 -22.41 7.67
C THR A 229 -1.52 -23.48 7.30
N ARG A 230 -1.88 -24.34 8.25
CA ARG A 230 -2.90 -25.38 8.04
C ARG A 230 -4.26 -24.77 7.69
N LYS A 231 -4.68 -23.75 8.42
CA LYS A 231 -5.94 -23.06 8.16
C LYS A 231 -5.97 -22.38 6.79
N MET A 232 -4.83 -21.81 6.36
CA MET A 232 -4.69 -21.24 5.02
C MET A 232 -4.79 -22.32 3.95
N SER A 233 -4.12 -23.45 4.14
CA SER A 233 -4.24 -24.60 3.21
C SER A 233 -5.69 -25.10 3.08
N ASP A 234 -6.41 -25.21 4.21
CA ASP A 234 -7.83 -25.61 4.22
C ASP A 234 -8.70 -24.59 3.46
N ALA A 235 -8.48 -23.31 3.67
CA ALA A 235 -9.20 -22.25 2.98
C ALA A 235 -8.92 -22.27 1.46
N VAL A 236 -7.67 -22.44 1.07
CA VAL A 236 -7.27 -22.54 -0.34
C VAL A 236 -7.90 -23.76 -1.00
N GLN A 237 -7.88 -24.91 -0.33
CA GLN A 237 -8.51 -26.14 -0.83
C GLN A 237 -10.01 -25.96 -1.05
N LYS A 238 -10.69 -25.32 -0.10
CA LYS A 238 -12.15 -25.15 -0.11
C LYS A 238 -12.61 -24.11 -1.13
N PHE A 239 -11.95 -22.96 -1.19
CA PHE A 239 -12.46 -21.77 -1.89
C PHE A 239 -11.68 -21.41 -3.16
N PHE A 240 -10.43 -21.88 -3.32
CA PHE A 240 -9.53 -21.46 -4.39
C PHE A 240 -8.89 -22.65 -5.10
N PRO A 241 -9.68 -23.47 -5.81
CA PRO A 241 -9.20 -24.73 -6.36
C PRO A 241 -8.04 -24.57 -7.35
N ASP A 242 -7.97 -23.46 -8.10
CA ASP A 242 -6.88 -23.23 -9.05
C ASP A 242 -5.55 -22.89 -8.34
N VAL A 243 -5.61 -22.26 -7.19
CA VAL A 243 -4.43 -22.05 -6.34
C VAL A 243 -4.01 -23.38 -5.69
N TYR A 244 -4.99 -24.15 -5.19
CA TYR A 244 -4.73 -25.43 -4.54
C TYR A 244 -4.03 -26.44 -5.46
N LYS A 245 -4.38 -26.46 -6.74
CA LYS A 245 -3.71 -27.31 -7.75
C LYS A 245 -2.22 -27.00 -7.92
N ARG A 246 -1.81 -25.78 -7.62
CA ARG A 246 -0.41 -25.31 -7.70
C ARG A 246 0.32 -25.36 -6.37
N LEU A 247 -0.34 -25.77 -5.30
CA LEU A 247 0.19 -25.89 -3.98
C LEU A 247 0.77 -27.30 -3.78
N ASP A 248 2.03 -27.36 -3.36
CA ASP A 248 2.67 -28.58 -2.92
C ASP A 248 2.48 -28.72 -1.41
N VAL A 249 1.60 -29.62 -1.00
CA VAL A 249 1.20 -29.82 0.40
C VAL A 249 2.37 -30.16 1.32
N GLU A 250 3.41 -30.81 0.81
CA GLU A 250 4.58 -31.23 1.59
C GLU A 250 5.54 -30.06 1.86
N THR A 251 5.62 -29.09 0.93
CA THR A 251 6.53 -27.96 1.03
C THR A 251 5.84 -26.63 1.35
N PHE A 252 4.51 -26.60 1.38
CA PHE A 252 3.74 -25.42 1.70
C PHE A 252 3.94 -25.00 3.16
N LYS A 253 4.59 -23.87 3.36
CA LYS A 253 4.88 -23.31 4.68
C LYS A 253 5.11 -21.81 4.62
N LEU A 254 4.96 -21.13 5.75
CA LEU A 254 5.38 -19.74 5.91
C LEU A 254 6.89 -19.60 5.68
N SER A 255 7.33 -18.51 5.08
CA SER A 255 8.74 -18.22 4.85
C SER A 255 9.53 -18.07 6.16
N ASP A 256 8.87 -17.57 7.21
CA ASP A 256 9.33 -17.57 8.60
C ASP A 256 8.13 -17.49 9.56
N GLU A 257 8.37 -17.71 10.86
CA GLU A 257 7.31 -17.74 11.90
C GLU A 257 6.58 -16.41 12.09
N LYS A 258 7.13 -15.30 11.60
CA LYS A 258 6.56 -13.95 11.71
C LYS A 258 6.00 -13.43 10.38
N SER A 259 5.98 -14.27 9.35
CA SER A 259 5.50 -13.92 8.00
C SER A 259 3.99 -14.06 7.83
N PHE A 260 3.22 -13.82 8.88
CA PHE A 260 1.76 -13.75 8.77
C PHE A 260 1.19 -12.63 9.63
N LEU A 261 0.02 -12.14 9.21
CA LEU A 261 -0.65 -10.98 9.83
C LEU A 261 -2.16 -11.13 9.70
N GLN A 262 -2.86 -10.73 10.74
CA GLN A 262 -4.30 -10.47 10.70
C GLN A 262 -4.56 -9.03 11.13
N THR A 263 -5.33 -8.31 10.36
CA THR A 263 -5.69 -6.91 10.66
C THR A 263 -7.02 -6.55 10.03
N ALA A 264 -7.55 -5.40 10.40
CA ALA A 264 -8.70 -4.77 9.77
C ALA A 264 -8.44 -3.27 9.67
N VAL A 265 -8.89 -2.66 8.58
CA VAL A 265 -8.65 -1.24 8.30
C VAL A 265 -10.00 -0.56 8.13
N THR A 266 -10.25 0.50 8.90
CA THR A 266 -11.34 1.43 8.64
C THR A 266 -10.80 2.56 7.78
N PRO A 267 -11.23 2.68 6.51
CA PRO A 267 -10.73 3.73 5.63
C PRO A 267 -11.09 5.11 6.16
N VAL A 268 -10.11 6.02 6.11
CA VAL A 268 -10.34 7.41 6.48
C VAL A 268 -9.43 8.32 5.68
N ILE A 269 -10.01 9.33 5.04
CA ILE A 269 -9.29 10.35 4.29
C ILE A 269 -9.40 11.67 5.03
N ARG A 270 -8.27 12.36 5.14
CA ARG A 270 -8.14 13.60 5.87
C ARG A 270 -7.55 14.69 4.97
N LYS A 271 -7.87 15.93 5.26
CA LYS A 271 -7.14 17.06 4.74
C LYS A 271 -5.70 16.97 5.26
N PRO A 272 -4.66 16.97 4.38
CA PRO A 272 -3.33 16.55 4.79
C PRO A 272 -2.48 17.66 5.43
N TYR A 273 -3.06 18.73 5.92
CA TYR A 273 -2.35 19.80 6.60
C TYR A 273 -3.22 20.48 7.64
N LEU A 274 -2.58 21.09 8.60
CA LEU A 274 -3.18 21.99 9.56
C LEU A 274 -2.13 22.95 10.14
N MET A 275 -2.59 24.00 10.77
CA MET A 275 -1.75 24.92 11.53
C MET A 275 -1.86 24.61 13.02
N VAL A 276 -0.71 24.51 13.70
CA VAL A 276 -0.60 24.37 15.15
C VAL A 276 0.26 25.53 15.64
N ASP A 277 -0.30 26.43 16.43
CA ASP A 277 0.39 27.62 16.94
C ASP A 277 1.19 28.38 15.85
N GLU A 278 0.51 28.69 14.74
CA GLU A 278 1.07 29.35 13.55
C GLU A 278 2.14 28.53 12.79
N LYS A 279 2.40 27.28 13.16
CA LYS A 279 3.33 26.39 12.48
C LYS A 279 2.57 25.37 11.60
N LEU A 280 3.08 25.17 10.40
CA LEU A 280 2.52 24.19 9.47
C LEU A 280 2.88 22.76 9.89
N VAL A 281 1.89 21.90 9.89
CA VAL A 281 2.05 20.43 9.98
C VAL A 281 1.43 19.79 8.75
N VAL A 282 2.10 18.82 8.18
CA VAL A 282 1.66 18.10 6.99
C VAL A 282 1.63 16.60 7.29
N GLY A 283 0.64 15.90 6.73
CA GLY A 283 0.56 14.45 6.75
C GLY A 283 0.82 13.86 5.36
N CYS A 284 1.41 12.67 5.30
CA CYS A 284 1.64 11.95 4.05
C CYS A 284 1.48 10.44 4.27
N GLY A 285 0.89 9.77 3.29
CA GLY A 285 0.61 8.34 3.35
C GLY A 285 -0.62 7.99 4.20
N ASP A 286 -0.62 6.81 4.77
CA ASP A 286 -1.77 6.24 5.50
C ASP A 286 -2.18 7.04 6.74
N SER A 287 -1.34 7.89 7.27
CA SER A 287 -1.72 8.77 8.38
C SER A 287 -2.86 9.74 8.02
N VAL A 288 -2.96 10.11 6.75
CA VAL A 288 -3.99 11.03 6.23
C VAL A 288 -4.83 10.45 5.10
N PHE A 289 -4.33 9.45 4.36
CA PHE A 289 -4.98 8.84 3.20
C PHE A 289 -5.09 7.33 3.35
N LEU A 290 -5.73 6.89 4.42
CA LEU A 290 -5.91 5.47 4.71
C LEU A 290 -7.05 4.89 3.90
N ASN A 291 -6.72 4.08 2.90
CA ASN A 291 -7.67 3.32 2.08
C ASN A 291 -7.78 1.87 2.54
N ASP A 292 -8.87 1.22 2.15
CA ASP A 292 -8.96 -0.24 2.22
C ASP A 292 -7.89 -0.86 1.31
N PRO A 293 -7.20 -1.93 1.73
CA PRO A 293 -6.14 -2.54 0.92
C PRO A 293 -6.63 -3.30 -0.32
N ILE A 294 -7.93 -3.40 -0.57
CA ILE A 294 -8.53 -4.21 -1.64
C ILE A 294 -8.02 -3.88 -3.05
N THR A 295 -7.58 -2.66 -3.31
CA THR A 295 -7.02 -2.28 -4.62
C THR A 295 -5.49 -2.24 -4.65
N GLY A 296 -4.82 -2.51 -3.52
CA GLY A 296 -3.37 -2.49 -3.43
C GLY A 296 -2.73 -1.12 -3.66
N GLN A 297 -3.46 -0.03 -3.40
CA GLN A 297 -3.01 1.32 -3.75
C GLN A 297 -2.26 2.06 -2.64
N GLY A 298 -2.24 1.56 -1.41
CA GLY A 298 -1.67 2.28 -0.27
C GLY A 298 -0.23 2.76 -0.49
N CYS A 299 0.68 1.89 -0.92
CA CYS A 299 2.07 2.27 -1.17
C CYS A 299 2.21 3.19 -2.41
N ASN A 300 1.44 2.95 -3.47
CA ASN A 300 1.48 3.75 -4.69
C ASN A 300 0.94 5.16 -4.46
N LEU A 301 -0.14 5.30 -3.70
CA LEU A 301 -0.69 6.59 -3.28
C LEU A 301 0.28 7.34 -2.36
N SER A 302 0.87 6.64 -1.40
CA SER A 302 1.90 7.22 -0.51
C SER A 302 3.11 7.74 -1.29
N SER A 303 3.59 7.00 -2.28
CA SER A 303 4.67 7.40 -3.16
C SER A 303 4.30 8.63 -4.02
N PHE A 304 3.10 8.64 -4.60
CA PHE A 304 2.60 9.79 -5.36
C PHE A 304 2.53 11.05 -4.49
N CYS A 305 1.92 10.94 -3.31
CA CYS A 305 1.77 12.08 -2.39
C CYS A 305 3.13 12.58 -1.89
N ALA A 306 4.09 11.69 -1.63
CA ALA A 306 5.45 12.07 -1.28
C ALA A 306 6.13 12.90 -2.38
N GLU A 307 5.98 12.49 -3.63
CA GLU A 307 6.49 13.27 -4.78
C GLU A 307 5.81 14.64 -4.89
N GLN A 308 4.48 14.71 -4.74
CA GLN A 308 3.75 15.99 -4.80
C GLN A 308 4.12 16.93 -3.64
N LEU A 309 4.35 16.39 -2.46
CA LEU A 309 4.83 17.18 -1.32
C LEU A 309 6.25 17.69 -1.57
N TYR A 310 7.13 16.85 -2.10
CA TYR A 310 8.47 17.27 -2.53
C TYR A 310 8.41 18.44 -3.54
N GLU A 311 7.64 18.30 -4.61
CA GLU A 311 7.50 19.37 -5.62
C GLU A 311 6.98 20.67 -4.99
N THR A 312 6.03 20.57 -4.07
CA THR A 312 5.51 21.72 -3.33
C THR A 312 6.59 22.38 -2.48
N LEU A 313 7.34 21.60 -1.71
CA LEU A 313 8.39 22.15 -0.85
C LEU A 313 9.55 22.76 -1.64
N ILE A 314 9.86 22.24 -2.82
CA ILE A 314 10.85 22.84 -3.72
C ILE A 314 10.35 24.19 -4.25
N GLU A 315 9.10 24.28 -4.70
CA GLU A 315 8.49 25.53 -5.17
C GLU A 315 8.54 26.62 -4.08
N PHE A 316 8.23 26.25 -2.86
CA PHE A 316 8.21 27.17 -1.70
C PHE A 316 9.53 27.19 -0.89
N LYS A 317 10.63 26.67 -1.44
CA LYS A 317 11.91 26.50 -0.73
C LYS A 317 12.42 27.79 -0.04
N HIS A 318 12.25 28.91 -0.70
CA HIS A 318 12.73 30.22 -0.25
C HIS A 318 11.65 31.10 0.40
N SER A 319 10.43 30.61 0.48
CA SER A 319 9.30 31.32 1.09
C SER A 319 9.17 31.02 2.58
N LYS A 320 8.33 31.77 3.26
CA LYS A 320 7.86 31.39 4.60
C LYS A 320 7.00 30.11 4.45
N TRP A 321 7.20 29.18 5.35
CA TRP A 321 6.38 27.94 5.38
C TRP A 321 5.15 28.16 6.26
N ASP A 322 4.01 28.31 5.61
CA ASP A 322 2.72 28.60 6.21
C ASP A 322 1.61 27.77 5.56
N GLU A 323 0.37 28.15 5.81
CA GLU A 323 -0.82 27.41 5.30
C GLU A 323 -0.90 27.29 3.77
N GLU A 324 -0.30 28.24 3.03
CA GLU A 324 -0.34 28.21 1.55
C GLU A 324 0.39 26.98 0.98
N ILE A 325 1.42 26.50 1.65
CA ILE A 325 2.10 25.24 1.30
C ILE A 325 1.13 24.06 1.45
N GLY A 326 0.44 24.00 2.58
CA GLY A 326 -0.55 22.97 2.84
C GLY A 326 -1.67 22.96 1.80
N LYS A 327 -2.19 24.14 1.44
CA LYS A 327 -3.20 24.31 0.39
C LYS A 327 -2.67 23.86 -0.98
N SER A 328 -1.45 24.25 -1.34
CA SER A 328 -0.83 23.87 -2.60
C SER A 328 -0.64 22.35 -2.69
N TYR A 329 -0.12 21.73 -1.64
CA TYR A 329 0.03 20.27 -1.56
C TYR A 329 -1.33 19.55 -1.69
N TRP A 330 -2.35 19.99 -0.97
CA TRP A 330 -3.68 19.41 -1.08
C TRP A 330 -4.28 19.59 -2.48
N ASN A 331 -4.15 20.75 -3.09
CA ASN A 331 -4.61 21.00 -4.46
C ASN A 331 -3.92 20.09 -5.49
N ARG A 332 -2.65 19.76 -5.29
CA ARG A 332 -1.91 18.84 -6.18
C ARG A 332 -2.35 17.38 -6.03
N THR A 333 -2.84 17.00 -4.86
CA THR A 333 -3.11 15.59 -4.52
C THR A 333 -4.59 15.24 -4.51
N LYS A 334 -5.47 16.18 -4.22
CA LYS A 334 -6.89 15.97 -3.93
C LYS A 334 -7.62 15.16 -5.00
N GLN A 335 -7.42 15.48 -6.26
CA GLN A 335 -8.11 14.78 -7.35
C GLN A 335 -7.72 13.30 -7.38
N TYR A 336 -6.43 13.01 -7.37
CA TYR A 336 -5.94 11.64 -7.43
C TYR A 336 -6.30 10.83 -6.17
N VAL A 337 -6.20 11.45 -4.99
CA VAL A 337 -6.67 10.85 -3.72
C VAL A 337 -8.16 10.50 -3.82
N THR A 338 -8.98 11.40 -4.38
CA THR A 338 -10.42 11.17 -4.57
C THR A 338 -10.67 9.98 -5.51
N GLU A 339 -10.03 9.96 -6.67
CA GLU A 339 -10.19 8.89 -7.66
C GLU A 339 -9.80 7.52 -7.10
N VAL A 340 -8.64 7.44 -6.43
CA VAL A 340 -8.18 6.20 -5.79
C VAL A 340 -9.16 5.75 -4.71
N THR A 341 -9.62 6.69 -3.86
CA THR A 341 -10.49 6.39 -2.73
C THR A 341 -11.87 5.93 -3.17
N GLU A 342 -12.48 6.65 -4.11
CA GLU A 342 -13.83 6.30 -4.61
C GLU A 342 -13.82 4.96 -5.35
N TRP A 343 -12.81 4.71 -6.18
CA TRP A 343 -12.65 3.39 -6.79
C TRP A 343 -12.45 2.30 -5.74
N THR A 344 -11.58 2.52 -4.76
CA THR A 344 -11.31 1.53 -3.70
C THR A 344 -12.55 1.25 -2.87
N ASN A 345 -13.31 2.27 -2.50
CA ASN A 345 -14.56 2.10 -1.78
C ASN A 345 -15.59 1.31 -2.59
N ALA A 346 -15.70 1.59 -3.90
CA ALA A 346 -16.58 0.85 -4.79
C ALA A 346 -16.21 -0.63 -4.92
N MET A 347 -14.92 -0.96 -4.84
CA MET A 347 -14.46 -2.36 -4.86
C MET A 347 -14.86 -3.16 -3.60
N THR A 348 -15.16 -2.51 -2.50
CA THR A 348 -15.66 -3.20 -1.28
C THR A 348 -17.15 -3.51 -1.33
N GLU A 349 -17.88 -2.93 -2.26
CA GLU A 349 -19.30 -3.14 -2.54
C GLU A 349 -19.48 -4.18 -3.67
N PRO A 350 -20.69 -4.69 -3.88
CA PRO A 350 -20.98 -5.49 -5.07
C PRO A 350 -20.62 -4.74 -6.35
N LEU A 351 -19.91 -5.39 -7.26
CA LEU A 351 -19.48 -4.77 -8.50
C LEU A 351 -20.69 -4.28 -9.31
N PRO A 352 -20.64 -3.05 -9.86
CA PRO A 352 -21.68 -2.56 -10.76
C PRO A 352 -21.84 -3.46 -12.00
N GLU A 353 -23.04 -3.61 -12.49
CA GLU A 353 -23.31 -4.51 -13.64
C GLU A 353 -22.45 -4.17 -14.86
N HIS A 354 -22.26 -2.88 -15.19
CA HIS A 354 -21.43 -2.48 -16.32
C HIS A 354 -19.95 -2.84 -16.13
N VAL A 355 -19.45 -2.88 -14.88
CA VAL A 355 -18.09 -3.34 -14.58
C VAL A 355 -17.98 -4.85 -14.77
N VAL A 356 -18.97 -5.62 -14.31
CA VAL A 356 -19.03 -7.06 -14.57
C VAL A 356 -19.01 -7.34 -16.08
N GLN A 357 -19.76 -6.58 -16.88
CA GLN A 357 -19.74 -6.71 -18.34
C GLN A 357 -18.36 -6.40 -18.94
N LEU A 358 -17.64 -5.38 -18.43
CA LEU A 358 -16.26 -5.12 -18.85
C LEU A 358 -15.32 -6.30 -18.55
N LEU A 359 -15.45 -6.92 -17.37
CA LEU A 359 -14.66 -8.09 -17.00
C LEU A 359 -14.96 -9.29 -17.94
N LEU A 360 -16.22 -9.52 -18.27
CA LEU A 360 -16.61 -10.56 -19.21
C LEU A 360 -16.11 -10.30 -20.63
N GLN A 361 -16.07 -9.03 -21.07
CA GLN A 361 -15.44 -8.65 -22.33
C GLN A 361 -13.93 -8.90 -22.33
N GLY A 362 -13.27 -8.66 -21.21
CA GLY A 362 -11.85 -8.99 -21.02
C GLY A 362 -11.55 -10.47 -21.20
N ALA A 363 -12.50 -11.35 -20.84
CA ALA A 363 -12.37 -12.79 -21.03
C ALA A 363 -12.35 -13.21 -22.51
N GLN A 364 -12.86 -12.37 -23.41
CA GLN A 364 -12.96 -12.64 -24.84
C GLN A 364 -11.98 -11.80 -25.70
N ASP A 365 -11.41 -10.75 -25.13
CA ASP A 365 -10.56 -9.80 -25.84
C ASP A 365 -9.34 -9.45 -25.00
N GLN A 366 -8.16 -9.89 -25.46
CA GLN A 366 -6.89 -9.66 -24.75
C GLN A 366 -6.55 -8.17 -24.62
N VAL A 367 -6.93 -7.32 -25.57
CA VAL A 367 -6.69 -5.86 -25.46
C VAL A 367 -7.48 -5.28 -24.29
N LYS A 368 -8.72 -5.69 -24.14
CA LYS A 368 -9.56 -5.29 -22.99
C LYS A 368 -9.05 -5.86 -21.67
N ALA A 369 -8.60 -7.11 -21.66
CA ALA A 369 -7.96 -7.72 -20.51
C ALA A 369 -6.74 -6.90 -20.05
N ASN A 370 -5.89 -6.47 -20.98
CA ASN A 370 -4.73 -5.62 -20.68
C ASN A 370 -5.15 -4.25 -20.14
N GLN A 371 -6.21 -3.65 -20.69
CA GLN A 371 -6.75 -2.37 -20.19
C GLN A 371 -7.26 -2.50 -18.74
N ILE A 372 -7.92 -3.59 -18.41
CA ILE A 372 -8.42 -3.86 -17.05
C ILE A 372 -7.25 -4.11 -16.08
N ALA A 373 -6.25 -4.89 -16.49
CA ALA A 373 -5.03 -5.08 -15.70
C ALA A 373 -4.38 -3.74 -15.36
N GLN A 374 -4.39 -2.80 -16.30
CA GLN A 374 -3.82 -1.46 -16.14
C GLN A 374 -4.57 -0.59 -15.12
N TRP A 375 -5.80 -0.93 -14.71
CA TRP A 375 -6.50 -0.21 -13.63
C TRP A 375 -5.70 -0.17 -12.33
N PHE A 376 -5.00 -1.25 -12.00
CA PHE A 376 -4.18 -1.33 -10.78
C PHE A 376 -2.93 -0.45 -10.86
N ALA A 377 -2.37 -0.28 -12.04
CA ALA A 377 -1.23 0.62 -12.28
C ALA A 377 -1.66 2.07 -12.53
N ASN A 378 -2.91 2.30 -12.95
CA ASN A 378 -3.49 3.61 -13.23
C ASN A 378 -4.91 3.72 -12.66
N PRO A 379 -5.05 4.04 -11.37
CA PRO A 379 -6.35 4.14 -10.69
C PRO A 379 -7.32 5.15 -11.30
N THR A 380 -6.84 6.20 -11.97
CA THR A 380 -7.70 7.15 -12.70
C THR A 380 -8.51 6.43 -13.77
N LYS A 381 -7.91 5.47 -14.49
CA LYS A 381 -8.63 4.65 -15.47
C LYS A 381 -9.65 3.71 -14.83
N ALA A 382 -9.34 3.18 -13.67
CA ALA A 382 -10.30 2.39 -12.89
C ALA A 382 -11.49 3.25 -12.45
N PHE A 383 -11.23 4.43 -11.90
CA PHE A 383 -12.25 5.39 -11.52
C PHE A 383 -13.14 5.77 -12.71
N GLU A 384 -12.57 6.11 -13.86
CA GLU A 384 -13.29 6.38 -15.09
C GLU A 384 -14.21 5.20 -15.47
N ALA A 385 -13.69 3.97 -15.42
CA ALA A 385 -14.46 2.77 -15.76
C ALA A 385 -15.64 2.51 -14.81
N PHE A 386 -15.48 2.80 -13.53
CA PHE A 386 -16.53 2.60 -12.52
C PHE A 386 -17.61 3.68 -12.54
N PHE A 387 -17.23 4.92 -12.78
CA PHE A 387 -18.08 6.12 -12.58
C PHE A 387 -18.43 6.88 -13.85
N SER A 388 -17.75 6.64 -14.98
CA SER A 388 -18.19 7.20 -16.24
C SER A 388 -19.51 6.54 -16.63
N ARG A 389 -20.59 7.33 -16.69
CA ARG A 389 -21.76 6.89 -17.41
C ARG A 389 -21.35 6.69 -18.87
N LEU A 390 -21.34 5.45 -19.34
CA LEU A 390 -21.37 5.18 -20.75
C LEU A 390 -22.60 5.96 -21.26
N ASN A 391 -22.36 7.06 -21.97
CA ASN A 391 -23.40 7.68 -22.78
C ASN A 391 -23.82 6.58 -23.80
N VAL A 392 -24.91 5.96 -23.51
CA VAL A 392 -25.63 5.09 -24.44
C VAL A 392 -26.32 5.96 -25.47
#